data_9a673a3d305ac93290640dffb0be3c50
#
_entry.id   9a673a3d305ac93290640dffb0be3c50
#
_cell.length_a   1.000
_cell.length_b   1.000
_cell.length_c   1.000
_cell.angle_alpha   90.00
_cell.angle_beta   90.00
_cell.angle_gamma   90.00
#
_symmetry.space_group_name_H-M   'P 1'
#
loop_
_entity.id
_entity.type
_entity.pdbx_description
1 polymer ?
#
loop_
_entity_poly.entity_id
_entity_poly.type
_entity_poly.pdbx_seq_one_letter_code
_entity_poly.pdbx_strand_id
1 'polypeptide(L)'
;MKLNKKTKFVFILVAFFLIGLAVPSYSWTRKNVKEIETFYNSKLSPIIMIPGSSATENRFDGLVRKLNQDRRGVKHSLLKVKVWNNGRITFEGKIKDKDNEPVIVIGFENNKDGYYNIKKQTKMM
;
A
#
# COMPACT_ATOMS: atom_id res chain seq x y z
N MET A 1 -13.22 -51.04 19.98
CA MET A 1 -14.27 -50.30 20.71
C MET A 1 -15.38 -49.93 19.75
N LYS A 2 -16.57 -50.45 19.93
CA LYS A 2 -17.72 -50.09 19.07
C LYS A 2 -18.33 -48.78 19.56
N LEU A 3 -18.22 -47.72 18.80
CA LEU A 3 -18.88 -46.45 19.08
C LEU A 3 -20.38 -46.56 18.90
N ASN A 4 -21.17 -46.03 19.84
CA ASN A 4 -22.62 -45.98 19.78
C ASN A 4 -23.07 -45.13 18.54
N LYS A 5 -24.22 -45.46 17.97
CA LYS A 5 -24.77 -44.73 16.80
C LYS A 5 -24.87 -43.22 17.03
N LYS A 6 -25.23 -42.78 18.23
CA LYS A 6 -25.28 -41.36 18.60
C LYS A 6 -23.89 -40.70 18.58
N THR A 7 -22.88 -41.40 19.07
CA THR A 7 -21.49 -40.89 19.08
C THR A 7 -20.94 -40.78 17.66
N LYS A 8 -21.22 -41.76 16.79
CA LYS A 8 -20.83 -41.68 15.37
C LYS A 8 -21.47 -40.48 14.66
N PHE A 9 -22.74 -40.21 14.94
CA PHE A 9 -23.46 -39.08 14.37
C PHE A 9 -22.86 -37.75 14.80
N VAL A 10 -22.48 -37.61 16.08
CA VAL A 10 -21.80 -36.42 16.60
C VAL A 10 -20.45 -36.21 15.92
N PHE A 11 -19.65 -37.27 15.74
CA PHE A 11 -18.37 -37.17 15.04
C PHE A 11 -18.49 -36.72 13.58
N ILE A 12 -19.51 -37.22 12.88
CA ILE A 12 -19.83 -36.82 11.50
C ILE A 12 -20.20 -35.33 11.46
N LEU A 13 -21.05 -34.88 12.39
CA LEU A 13 -21.47 -33.49 12.49
C LEU A 13 -20.28 -32.54 12.74
N VAL A 14 -19.38 -32.91 13.66
CA VAL A 14 -18.16 -32.14 13.96
C VAL A 14 -17.24 -32.11 12.75
N ALA A 15 -17.06 -33.21 12.03
CA ALA A 15 -16.27 -33.28 10.81
C ALA A 15 -16.82 -32.36 9.72
N PHE A 16 -18.12 -32.34 9.48
CA PHE A 16 -18.78 -31.43 8.55
C PHE A 16 -18.59 -29.96 8.93
N PHE A 17 -18.69 -29.66 10.21
CA PHE A 17 -18.50 -28.30 10.73
C PHE A 17 -17.05 -27.82 10.51
N LEU A 18 -16.05 -28.67 10.79
CA LEU A 18 -14.65 -28.36 10.56
C LEU A 18 -14.33 -28.15 9.06
N ILE A 19 -14.88 -28.96 8.18
CA ILE A 19 -14.74 -28.80 6.72
C ILE A 19 -15.39 -27.50 6.27
N GLY A 20 -16.57 -27.15 6.77
CA GLY A 20 -17.28 -25.93 6.46
C GLY A 20 -16.55 -24.65 6.88
N LEU A 21 -15.71 -24.71 7.92
CA LEU A 21 -14.86 -23.61 8.34
C LEU A 21 -13.53 -23.55 7.56
N ALA A 22 -12.95 -24.71 7.21
CA ALA A 22 -11.66 -24.80 6.55
C ALA A 22 -11.70 -24.26 5.10
N VAL A 23 -12.75 -24.53 4.35
CA VAL A 23 -12.88 -24.14 2.94
C VAL A 23 -12.88 -22.62 2.75
N PRO A 24 -13.72 -21.82 3.45
CA PRO A 24 -13.67 -20.36 3.32
C PRO A 24 -12.33 -19.76 3.75
N SER A 25 -11.74 -20.25 4.83
CA SER A 25 -10.45 -19.78 5.34
C SER A 25 -9.33 -20.02 4.34
N TYR A 26 -9.31 -21.19 3.71
CA TYR A 26 -8.33 -21.53 2.67
C TYR A 26 -8.48 -20.63 1.43
N SER A 27 -9.68 -20.43 0.94
CA SER A 27 -9.97 -19.54 -0.20
C SER A 27 -9.53 -18.10 0.07
N TRP A 28 -9.84 -17.59 1.27
CA TRP A 28 -9.49 -16.24 1.68
C TRP A 28 -7.96 -16.05 1.75
N THR A 29 -7.26 -17.00 2.39
CA THR A 29 -5.80 -16.99 2.50
C THR A 29 -5.14 -17.03 1.13
N ARG A 30 -5.62 -17.90 0.24
CA ARG A 30 -5.07 -18.03 -1.13
C ARG A 30 -5.23 -16.75 -1.95
N LYS A 31 -6.37 -16.08 -1.85
CA LYS A 31 -6.63 -14.81 -2.52
C LYS A 31 -5.65 -13.73 -2.04
N ASN A 32 -5.50 -13.59 -0.74
CA ASN A 32 -4.60 -12.58 -0.16
C ASN A 32 -3.13 -12.85 -0.49
N VAL A 33 -2.69 -14.10 -0.44
CA VAL A 33 -1.32 -14.48 -0.82
C VAL A 33 -1.05 -14.17 -2.29
N LYS A 34 -2.00 -14.46 -3.18
CA LYS A 34 -1.85 -14.17 -4.61
C LYS A 34 -1.76 -12.66 -4.89
N GLU A 35 -2.53 -11.84 -4.19
CA GLU A 35 -2.43 -10.38 -4.28
C GLU A 35 -1.06 -9.89 -3.82
N ILE A 36 -0.52 -10.43 -2.73
CA ILE A 36 0.82 -10.12 -2.23
C ILE A 36 1.90 -10.56 -3.23
N GLU A 37 1.81 -11.77 -3.77
CA GLU A 37 2.76 -12.27 -4.78
C GLU A 37 2.78 -11.37 -6.03
N THR A 38 1.63 -10.90 -6.48
CA THR A 38 1.53 -9.98 -7.62
C THR A 38 2.22 -8.65 -7.31
N PHE A 39 2.09 -8.15 -6.10
CA PHE A 39 2.76 -6.94 -5.65
C PHE A 39 4.29 -7.11 -5.61
N TYR A 40 4.79 -8.20 -5.04
CA TYR A 40 6.24 -8.48 -4.96
C TYR A 40 6.88 -8.79 -6.31
N ASN A 41 6.15 -9.34 -7.26
CA ASN A 41 6.64 -9.61 -8.61
C ASN A 41 6.59 -8.38 -9.54
N SER A 42 6.07 -7.26 -9.06
CA SER A 42 6.12 -6.00 -9.79
C SER A 42 7.56 -5.51 -9.91
N LYS A 43 7.96 -5.16 -11.12
CA LYS A 43 9.25 -4.47 -11.36
C LYS A 43 9.24 -3.01 -10.90
N LEU A 44 8.09 -2.50 -10.49
CA LEU A 44 7.91 -1.14 -10.02
C LEU A 44 8.40 -1.02 -8.57
N SER A 45 9.38 -0.16 -8.35
CA SER A 45 9.98 0.14 -7.06
C SER A 45 9.92 1.64 -6.78
N PRO A 46 8.76 2.20 -6.41
CA PRO A 46 8.61 3.63 -6.22
C PRO A 46 9.39 4.11 -5.00
N ILE A 47 9.99 5.28 -5.13
CA ILE A 47 10.65 6.00 -4.03
C ILE A 47 9.63 6.99 -3.46
N ILE A 48 9.18 6.77 -2.25
CA ILE A 48 8.22 7.65 -1.57
C ILE A 48 8.99 8.61 -0.68
N MET A 49 8.75 9.91 -0.87
CA MET A 49 9.35 10.98 -0.07
C MET A 49 8.25 11.81 0.59
N ILE A 50 8.39 12.02 1.88
CA ILE A 50 7.47 12.84 2.67
C ILE A 50 8.28 14.00 3.25
N PRO A 51 7.96 15.27 2.89
CA PRO A 51 8.64 16.41 3.45
C PRO A 51 8.34 16.54 4.95
N GLY A 52 9.32 17.02 5.69
CA GLY A 52 9.18 17.26 7.12
C GLY A 52 8.27 18.44 7.44
N SER A 53 8.10 18.71 8.73
CA SER A 53 7.28 19.82 9.21
C SER A 53 7.69 21.15 8.55
N SER A 54 6.69 21.92 8.16
CA SER A 54 6.82 23.21 7.47
C SER A 54 7.42 23.16 6.05
N ALA A 55 7.63 21.98 5.49
CA ALA A 55 8.09 21.82 4.12
C ALA A 55 6.94 21.43 3.19
N THR A 56 6.98 21.93 1.96
CA THR A 56 6.01 21.64 0.91
C THR A 56 6.44 20.45 0.07
N GLU A 57 5.54 19.99 -0.79
CA GLU A 57 5.79 18.95 -1.81
C GLU A 57 6.93 19.31 -2.79
N ASN A 58 7.34 20.57 -2.84
CA ASN A 58 8.42 21.06 -3.69
C ASN A 58 9.83 20.89 -3.05
N ARG A 59 9.88 20.43 -1.80
CA ARG A 59 11.14 20.31 -1.03
C ARG A 59 12.21 19.47 -1.74
N PHE A 60 11.80 18.47 -2.47
CA PHE A 60 12.70 17.50 -3.09
C PHE A 60 13.00 17.75 -4.57
N ASP A 61 12.48 18.83 -5.16
CA ASP A 61 12.67 19.12 -6.59
C ASP A 61 14.15 19.19 -6.99
N GLY A 62 14.97 19.87 -6.18
CA GLY A 62 16.41 19.97 -6.39
C GLY A 62 17.12 18.62 -6.30
N LEU A 63 16.71 17.78 -5.32
CA LEU A 63 17.27 16.44 -5.14
C LEU A 63 16.96 15.55 -6.33
N VAL A 64 15.69 15.48 -6.75
CA VAL A 64 15.27 14.66 -7.90
C VAL A 64 15.96 15.10 -9.18
N ARG A 65 16.09 16.42 -9.40
CA ARG A 65 16.83 16.96 -10.54
C ARG A 65 18.29 16.50 -10.52
N LYS A 66 18.95 16.55 -9.37
CA LYS A 66 20.34 16.11 -9.23
C LYS A 66 20.48 14.60 -9.46
N LEU A 67 19.61 13.79 -8.88
CA LEU A 67 19.57 12.34 -9.12
C LEU A 67 19.44 12.02 -10.61
N ASN A 68 18.60 12.77 -11.33
CA ASN A 68 18.40 12.59 -12.77
C ASN A 68 19.58 13.09 -13.63
N GLN A 69 20.36 14.04 -13.15
CA GLN A 69 21.58 14.51 -13.85
C GLN A 69 22.67 13.43 -13.89
N ASP A 70 22.83 12.72 -12.77
CA ASP A 70 23.88 11.71 -12.62
C ASP A 70 23.46 10.33 -13.15
N ARG A 71 22.19 10.14 -13.44
CA ARG A 71 21.65 8.86 -13.86
C ARG A 71 21.82 8.61 -15.36
N ARG A 72 22.43 7.47 -15.68
CA ARG A 72 22.45 6.91 -17.03
C ARG A 72 21.21 6.03 -17.24
N GLY A 73 20.46 6.26 -18.31
CA GLY A 73 19.25 5.50 -18.64
C GLY A 73 17.95 6.25 -18.36
N VAL A 74 16.88 5.52 -17.99
CA VAL A 74 15.57 6.15 -17.74
C VAL A 74 15.63 6.99 -16.48
N LYS A 75 15.28 8.26 -16.62
CA LYS A 75 15.25 9.22 -15.51
C LYS A 75 14.03 8.97 -14.62
N HIS A 76 14.18 9.20 -13.32
CA HIS A 76 13.09 9.14 -12.37
C HIS A 76 11.96 10.11 -12.75
N SER A 77 10.76 9.63 -12.85
CA SER A 77 9.57 10.47 -12.90
C SER A 77 9.31 11.10 -11.53
N LEU A 78 8.74 12.29 -11.52
CA LEU A 78 8.34 12.97 -10.31
C LEU A 78 6.82 13.16 -10.31
N LEU A 79 6.15 12.53 -9.36
CA LEU A 79 4.74 12.72 -9.08
C LEU A 79 4.59 13.34 -7.70
N LYS A 80 4.02 14.53 -7.65
CA LYS A 80 3.69 15.21 -6.40
C LYS A 80 2.23 14.98 -6.06
N VAL A 81 1.97 14.55 -4.86
CA VAL A 81 0.63 14.31 -4.31
C VAL A 81 0.43 15.27 -3.16
N LYS A 82 -0.63 16.06 -3.20
CA LYS A 82 -1.01 16.94 -2.10
C LYS A 82 -2.32 16.53 -1.48
N VAL A 83 -2.29 16.31 -0.18
CA VAL A 83 -3.45 15.97 0.64
C VAL A 83 -3.95 17.24 1.33
N TRP A 84 -5.19 17.63 1.04
CA TRP A 84 -5.84 18.79 1.58
C TRP A 84 -6.62 18.44 2.85
N ASN A 85 -6.83 19.40 3.74
CA ASN A 85 -7.53 19.18 5.01
C ASN A 85 -9.00 18.74 4.84
N ASN A 86 -9.61 19.05 3.70
CA ASN A 86 -10.97 18.62 3.35
C ASN A 86 -11.03 17.20 2.73
N GLY A 87 -9.93 16.48 2.72
CA GLY A 87 -9.84 15.14 2.13
C GLY A 87 -9.62 15.11 0.61
N ARG A 88 -9.55 16.27 -0.05
CA ARG A 88 -9.23 16.35 -1.48
C ARG A 88 -7.76 15.98 -1.70
N ILE A 89 -7.49 15.22 -2.75
CA ILE A 89 -6.14 14.87 -3.18
C ILE A 89 -5.91 15.47 -4.57
N THR A 90 -4.80 16.15 -4.74
CA THR A 90 -4.38 16.71 -6.02
C THR A 90 -3.03 16.15 -6.44
N PHE A 91 -2.83 16.01 -7.74
CA PHE A 91 -1.64 15.45 -8.35
C PHE A 91 -0.99 16.46 -9.27
N GLU A 92 0.34 16.51 -9.25
CA GLU A 92 1.15 17.30 -10.18
C GLU A 92 2.26 16.41 -10.74
N GLY A 93 2.38 16.36 -12.06
CA GLY A 93 3.30 15.47 -12.77
C GLY A 93 2.67 14.13 -13.15
N LYS A 94 3.47 13.25 -13.70
CA LYS A 94 3.06 11.91 -14.12
C LYS A 94 4.22 10.92 -14.09
N ILE A 95 3.89 9.64 -13.95
CA ILE A 95 4.86 8.54 -14.01
C ILE A 95 4.99 8.11 -15.48
N LYS A 96 6.23 7.99 -15.96
CA LYS A 96 6.53 7.51 -17.31
C LYS A 96 6.43 5.98 -17.38
N ASP A 97 5.93 5.46 -18.50
CA ASP A 97 5.65 4.02 -18.65
C ASP A 97 6.85 3.09 -18.45
N LYS A 98 8.07 3.56 -18.74
CA LYS A 98 9.30 2.77 -18.61
C LYS A 98 10.08 3.05 -17.32
N ASP A 99 9.53 3.87 -16.43
CA ASP A 99 10.17 4.22 -15.17
C ASP A 99 9.78 3.22 -14.09
N ASN A 100 10.71 2.36 -13.71
CA ASN A 100 10.51 1.37 -12.66
C ASN A 100 10.76 1.94 -11.25
N GLU A 101 11.35 3.11 -11.14
CA GLU A 101 11.70 3.78 -9.88
C GLU A 101 11.19 5.24 -9.86
N PRO A 102 9.88 5.47 -9.99
CA PRO A 102 9.33 6.81 -9.92
C PRO A 102 9.47 7.38 -8.51
N VAL A 103 9.70 8.68 -8.43
CA VAL A 103 9.68 9.42 -7.16
C VAL A 103 8.28 9.98 -6.95
N ILE A 104 7.68 9.61 -5.83
CA ILE A 104 6.36 10.09 -5.39
C ILE A 104 6.56 10.92 -4.12
N VAL A 105 6.25 12.20 -4.21
CA VAL A 105 6.31 13.12 -3.06
C VAL A 105 4.91 13.36 -2.53
N ILE A 106 4.70 13.12 -1.25
CA ILE A 106 3.41 13.30 -0.59
C ILE A 106 3.50 14.50 0.35
N GLY A 107 2.84 15.59 0.00
CA GLY A 107 2.73 16.79 0.83
C GLY A 107 1.35 16.93 1.47
N PHE A 108 1.29 17.59 2.61
CA PHE A 108 0.07 17.85 3.36
C PHE A 108 -0.19 19.36 3.43
N GLU A 109 -1.45 19.78 3.30
CA GLU A 109 -1.83 21.18 3.44
C GLU A 109 -1.45 21.73 4.83
N ASN A 110 -1.78 20.97 5.87
CA ASN A 110 -1.40 21.30 7.23
C ASN A 110 -0.19 20.47 7.67
N ASN A 111 0.98 20.99 7.37
CA ASN A 111 2.27 20.34 7.68
C ASN A 111 2.97 20.94 8.92
N LYS A 112 2.34 21.91 9.58
CA LYS A 112 2.90 22.57 10.78
C LYS A 112 2.41 21.96 12.07
N ASP A 113 1.32 21.22 12.01
CA ASP A 113 0.71 20.61 13.18
C ASP A 113 1.39 19.29 13.58
N GLY A 114 1.25 18.97 14.86
CA GLY A 114 1.85 17.78 15.43
C GLY A 114 1.25 16.47 14.88
N TYR A 115 1.78 15.38 15.41
CA TYR A 115 1.46 13.99 15.06
C TYR A 115 -0.03 13.69 14.83
N TYR A 116 -0.93 14.31 15.58
CA TYR A 116 -2.37 14.02 15.50
C TYR A 116 -2.97 14.41 14.14
N ASN A 117 -2.65 15.57 13.62
CA ASN A 117 -3.17 16.05 12.34
C ASN A 117 -2.54 15.32 11.15
N ILE A 118 -1.27 15.00 11.22
CA ILE A 118 -0.60 14.15 10.22
C ILE A 118 -1.27 12.78 10.16
N LYS A 119 -1.55 12.15 11.29
CA LYS A 119 -2.26 10.87 11.36
C LYS A 119 -3.67 10.96 10.77
N LYS A 120 -4.39 12.04 11.01
CA LYS A 120 -5.72 12.27 10.43
C LYS A 120 -5.65 12.40 8.91
N GLN A 121 -4.72 13.16 8.38
CA GLN A 121 -4.55 13.36 6.94
C GLN A 121 -4.09 12.07 6.24
N THR A 122 -3.24 11.29 6.86
CA THR A 122 -2.80 9.99 6.32
C THR A 122 -3.95 8.98 6.20
N LYS A 123 -4.93 9.03 7.10
CA LYS A 123 -6.13 8.18 7.00
C LYS A 123 -7.09 8.57 5.87
N MET A 124 -6.98 9.78 5.34
CA MET A 124 -7.79 10.25 4.22
C MET A 124 -7.22 9.89 2.84
N MET A 125 -5.99 9.38 2.83
CA MET A 125 -5.34 8.84 1.63
C MET A 125 -5.86 7.44 1.30
#